data_2a496c824b639253cacdb8945340a299
#
_entry.id   2a496c824b639253cacdb8945340a299
#
_cell.length_a   1.000
_cell.length_b   1.000
_cell.length_c   1.000
_cell.angle_alpha   90.00
_cell.angle_beta   90.00
_cell.angle_gamma   90.00
#
_symmetry.space_group_name_H-M   'P 1'
#
loop_
_entity.id
_entity.type
_entity.pdbx_description
1 polymer ?
#
loop_
_entity_poly.entity_id
_entity_poly.type
_entity_poly.pdbx_seq_one_letter_code
_entity_poly.pdbx_strand_id
1 'polypeptide(L)'
;MPQRRVLLLDNSRLTAYRMQGGEALNEGSFAPDAKGLATFGDYLQAHRRSLFLVLAEVAEESFQTEDIPHSSGKDRRAIVGRKLAQHFYGTPYALAQSQGRLKTGRRDERLLLMALTQPLHLEPWRKVLQQREAIVTGIYSLPQILQNLLPPAQTVGRWLLLTLTHAGLRQSFFDGAQLRFSRLTPLINAGAETVAIAAAGEAARMHHYLASQRLIDHDKPLTTRVLAHPAETAALRAHCLGNASLDFQIVDLIEAARRLGLRAAPASSRADELFCHLLVKKTPSTHFAPADGNGYYRLWQTRFGLRVTAGLAFASAALFAVHQGYDALQLRERAETARLQAHLNQVHYAARMEHLPKIPISAGDLRSLIERYENLALRTQGPAPLLGYLSRSLDAFPALTIDRIEWSIAERIDTAPRGSGTVQGAAFPARGPYAQASVSARLPIGMAG
;
A
#
# COMPACT_ATOMS: atom_id res chain seq x y z
N MET A 1 -9.96 17.09 2.06
CA MET A 1 -8.54 17.00 1.63
C MET A 1 -7.99 18.42 1.53
N PRO A 2 -6.69 18.67 1.81
CA PRO A 2 -6.12 20.00 1.64
C PRO A 2 -6.18 20.41 0.16
N GLN A 3 -6.46 21.69 -0.08
CA GLN A 3 -6.47 22.22 -1.44
C GLN A 3 -5.05 22.20 -2.01
N ARG A 4 -4.90 21.81 -3.28
CA ARG A 4 -3.64 21.85 -3.99
C ARG A 4 -3.55 23.10 -4.84
N ARG A 5 -2.41 23.79 -4.75
CA ARG A 5 -2.10 24.98 -5.52
C ARG A 5 -0.78 24.79 -6.25
N VAL A 6 -0.74 25.16 -7.50
CA VAL A 6 0.47 25.13 -8.31
C VAL A 6 0.97 26.56 -8.47
N LEU A 7 2.23 26.75 -8.16
CA LEU A 7 2.97 27.99 -8.33
C LEU A 7 3.83 27.83 -9.60
N LEU A 8 3.32 28.33 -10.71
CA LEU A 8 4.08 28.32 -11.97
C LEU A 8 5.04 29.50 -11.97
N LEU A 9 6.33 29.18 -11.97
CA LEU A 9 7.40 30.14 -11.98
C LEU A 9 8.02 30.21 -13.37
N ASP A 10 7.98 31.37 -13.98
CA ASP A 10 8.77 31.73 -15.15
C ASP A 10 9.86 32.77 -14.81
N ASN A 11 10.68 33.17 -15.80
CA ASN A 11 11.76 34.14 -15.58
C ASN A 11 11.26 35.55 -15.20
N SER A 12 9.97 35.86 -15.40
CA SER A 12 9.39 37.18 -15.21
C SER A 12 8.45 37.28 -14.01
N ARG A 13 7.82 36.21 -13.61
CA ARG A 13 6.79 36.21 -12.58
C ARG A 13 6.53 34.82 -11.98
N LEU A 14 5.75 34.80 -10.90
CA LEU A 14 5.17 33.60 -10.34
C LEU A 14 3.65 33.70 -10.40
N THR A 15 3.01 32.73 -11.04
CA THR A 15 1.54 32.68 -11.17
C THR A 15 0.98 31.55 -10.33
N ALA A 16 -0.01 31.84 -9.50
CA ALA A 16 -0.66 30.87 -8.62
C ALA A 16 -1.94 30.33 -9.27
N TYR A 17 -2.03 29.01 -9.36
CA TYR A 17 -3.20 28.29 -9.85
C TYR A 17 -3.80 27.42 -8.74
N ARG A 18 -5.10 27.56 -8.52
CA ARG A 18 -5.87 26.65 -7.66
C ARG A 18 -6.42 25.50 -8.49
N MET A 19 -6.14 24.28 -8.05
CA MET A 19 -6.63 23.08 -8.72
C MET A 19 -7.88 22.57 -8.01
N GLN A 20 -9.04 22.62 -8.70
CA GLN A 20 -10.31 22.20 -8.13
C GLN A 20 -11.19 21.54 -9.20
N GLY A 21 -11.67 20.31 -8.96
CA GLY A 21 -12.66 19.67 -9.81
C GLY A 21 -12.24 19.42 -11.27
N GLY A 22 -10.95 19.44 -11.59
CA GLY A 22 -10.43 19.35 -12.95
C GLY A 22 -10.27 20.71 -13.63
N GLU A 23 -10.33 21.80 -12.89
CA GLU A 23 -10.08 23.15 -13.40
C GLU A 23 -8.81 23.72 -12.76
N ALA A 24 -8.09 24.53 -13.53
CA ALA A 24 -6.94 25.31 -13.08
C ALA A 24 -7.36 26.79 -13.06
N LEU A 25 -7.68 27.28 -11.87
CA LEU A 25 -8.13 28.66 -11.70
C LEU A 25 -6.94 29.55 -11.34
N ASN A 26 -6.66 30.56 -12.15
CA ASN A 26 -5.64 31.57 -11.86
C ASN A 26 -6.10 32.43 -10.67
N GLU A 27 -5.35 32.43 -9.57
CA GLU A 27 -5.62 33.19 -8.35
C GLU A 27 -4.78 34.49 -8.26
N GLY A 28 -3.80 34.66 -9.16
CA GLY A 28 -2.98 35.87 -9.23
C GLY A 28 -1.58 35.60 -9.75
N SER A 29 -0.92 36.68 -10.16
CA SER A 29 0.48 36.69 -10.61
C SER A 29 1.29 37.70 -9.82
N PHE A 30 2.52 37.34 -9.47
CA PHE A 30 3.40 38.12 -8.62
C PHE A 30 4.70 38.41 -9.36
N ALA A 31 5.12 39.68 -9.36
CA ALA A 31 6.40 40.08 -9.93
C ALA A 31 7.56 39.79 -8.95
N PRO A 32 8.80 39.59 -9.42
CA PRO A 32 9.97 39.30 -8.55
C PRO A 32 10.54 40.58 -7.90
N ASP A 33 9.70 41.58 -7.67
CA ASP A 33 10.05 42.84 -6.97
C ASP A 33 9.57 42.79 -5.50
N ALA A 34 9.95 43.79 -4.72
CA ALA A 34 9.62 43.86 -3.30
C ALA A 34 8.09 43.85 -3.05
N LYS A 35 7.33 44.53 -3.91
CA LYS A 35 5.87 44.58 -3.80
C LYS A 35 5.21 43.25 -4.13
N GLY A 36 5.65 42.62 -5.22
CA GLY A 36 5.13 41.31 -5.62
C GLY A 36 5.48 40.20 -4.61
N LEU A 37 6.68 40.21 -4.03
CA LEU A 37 7.09 39.28 -2.97
C LEU A 37 6.24 39.50 -1.69
N ALA A 38 5.93 40.75 -1.31
CA ALA A 38 5.07 41.06 -0.18
C ALA A 38 3.64 40.52 -0.43
N THR A 39 3.05 40.84 -1.59
CA THR A 39 1.71 40.37 -1.99
C THR A 39 1.64 38.83 -2.03
N PHE A 40 2.74 38.19 -2.52
CA PHE A 40 2.83 36.73 -2.50
C PHE A 40 2.88 36.18 -1.06
N GLY A 41 3.57 36.89 -0.14
CA GLY A 41 3.57 36.52 1.28
C GLY A 41 2.18 36.57 1.90
N ASP A 42 1.36 37.58 1.56
CA ASP A 42 -0.02 37.73 2.04
C ASP A 42 -0.91 36.61 1.44
N TYR A 43 -0.73 36.31 0.15
CA TYR A 43 -1.40 35.19 -0.51
C TYR A 43 -1.12 33.86 0.20
N LEU A 44 0.13 33.57 0.55
CA LEU A 44 0.50 32.36 1.29
C LEU A 44 -0.14 32.31 2.67
N GLN A 45 -0.20 33.44 3.37
CA GLN A 45 -0.84 33.54 4.68
C GLN A 45 -2.34 33.25 4.61
N ALA A 46 -3.04 33.76 3.59
CA ALA A 46 -4.45 33.47 3.35
C ALA A 46 -4.68 31.97 3.06
N HIS A 47 -3.67 31.29 2.50
CA HIS A 47 -3.78 29.89 2.07
C HIS A 47 -2.85 28.91 2.83
N ARG A 48 -2.49 29.21 4.08
CA ARG A 48 -1.54 28.46 4.91
C ARG A 48 -1.84 26.96 5.09
N ARG A 49 -3.09 26.52 4.85
CA ARG A 49 -3.50 25.10 4.94
C ARG A 49 -3.41 24.36 3.61
N SER A 50 -2.98 25.01 2.54
CA SER A 50 -2.88 24.43 1.22
C SER A 50 -1.56 23.72 1.01
N LEU A 51 -1.55 22.76 0.09
CA LEU A 51 -0.34 22.14 -0.40
C LEU A 51 0.11 22.86 -1.67
N PHE A 52 1.33 23.35 -1.68
CA PHE A 52 1.92 24.08 -2.80
C PHE A 52 2.87 23.17 -3.60
N LEU A 53 2.70 23.15 -4.91
CA LEU A 53 3.63 22.55 -5.86
C LEU A 53 4.24 23.68 -6.69
N VAL A 54 5.56 23.75 -6.76
CA VAL A 54 6.23 24.72 -7.61
C VAL A 54 6.54 24.07 -8.95
N LEU A 55 6.07 24.65 -10.05
CA LEU A 55 6.38 24.25 -11.42
C LEU A 55 7.29 25.31 -12.03
N ALA A 56 8.56 24.98 -12.24
CA ALA A 56 9.50 25.87 -12.88
C ALA A 56 9.46 25.71 -14.40
N GLU A 57 9.28 26.83 -15.09
CA GLU A 57 9.37 26.94 -16.55
C GLU A 57 10.37 28.05 -16.88
N VAL A 58 11.64 27.71 -16.74
CA VAL A 58 12.76 28.64 -16.89
C VAL A 58 13.69 28.20 -18.02
N ALA A 59 14.40 29.15 -18.63
CA ALA A 59 15.33 28.85 -19.71
C ALA A 59 16.64 28.21 -19.21
N GLU A 60 17.04 28.55 -18.00
CA GLU A 60 18.28 28.12 -17.37
C GLU A 60 18.14 26.73 -16.74
N GLU A 61 17.93 25.74 -17.58
CA GLU A 61 17.82 24.34 -17.21
C GLU A 61 18.86 23.52 -17.99
N SER A 62 19.50 22.57 -17.32
CA SER A 62 20.54 21.73 -17.91
C SER A 62 20.21 20.25 -17.77
N PHE A 63 20.57 19.49 -18.81
CA PHE A 63 20.31 18.05 -18.91
C PHE A 63 21.61 17.33 -19.29
N GLN A 64 21.94 16.29 -18.53
CA GLN A 64 23.12 15.45 -18.81
C GLN A 64 22.75 13.98 -18.61
N THR A 65 23.11 13.15 -19.59
CA THR A 65 22.93 11.70 -19.46
C THR A 65 24.21 11.07 -18.92
N GLU A 66 24.11 10.24 -17.89
CA GLU A 66 25.22 9.52 -17.28
C GLU A 66 24.85 8.06 -17.05
N ASP A 67 25.82 7.19 -17.33
CA ASP A 67 25.67 5.76 -17.01
C ASP A 67 26.50 5.47 -15.74
N ILE A 68 25.86 4.85 -14.74
CA ILE A 68 26.49 4.51 -13.47
C ILE A 68 26.47 3.00 -13.25
N PRO A 69 27.48 2.44 -12.55
CA PRO A 69 27.46 1.03 -12.17
C PRO A 69 26.21 0.69 -11.37
N HIS A 70 25.65 -0.50 -11.62
CA HIS A 70 24.49 -0.94 -10.85
C HIS A 70 24.82 -1.03 -9.37
N SER A 71 24.18 -0.18 -8.58
CA SER A 71 24.32 -0.09 -7.14
C SER A 71 22.97 0.20 -6.48
N SER A 72 22.85 0.00 -5.17
CA SER A 72 21.61 0.22 -4.44
C SER A 72 21.86 0.94 -3.11
N GLY A 73 20.81 1.40 -2.48
CA GLY A 73 20.86 1.95 -1.12
C GLY A 73 21.77 3.18 -0.97
N LYS A 74 22.69 3.13 -0.03
CA LYS A 74 23.61 4.24 0.31
C LYS A 74 24.62 4.49 -0.79
N ASP A 75 25.16 3.43 -1.40
CA ASP A 75 26.19 3.53 -2.42
C ASP A 75 25.69 4.21 -3.69
N ARG A 76 24.47 3.83 -4.14
CA ARG A 76 23.83 4.51 -5.26
C ARG A 76 23.63 5.99 -4.96
N ARG A 77 23.16 6.34 -3.76
CA ARG A 77 22.98 7.75 -3.36
C ARG A 77 24.29 8.52 -3.37
N ALA A 78 25.38 7.92 -2.90
CA ALA A 78 26.70 8.53 -2.89
C ALA A 78 27.24 8.75 -4.32
N ILE A 79 27.07 7.78 -5.24
CA ILE A 79 27.49 7.89 -6.64
C ILE A 79 26.69 9.00 -7.32
N VAL A 80 25.35 8.98 -7.19
CA VAL A 80 24.46 9.98 -7.77
C VAL A 80 24.81 11.38 -7.24
N GLY A 81 25.02 11.53 -5.93
CA GLY A 81 25.38 12.81 -5.31
C GLY A 81 26.69 13.37 -5.86
N ARG A 82 27.72 12.52 -6.02
CA ARG A 82 29.00 12.93 -6.63
C ARG A 82 28.82 13.37 -8.07
N LYS A 83 28.03 12.65 -8.89
CA LYS A 83 27.75 12.99 -10.28
C LYS A 83 27.01 14.31 -10.40
N LEU A 84 25.98 14.54 -9.56
CA LEU A 84 25.27 15.81 -9.51
C LEU A 84 26.20 16.97 -9.12
N ALA A 85 27.04 16.81 -8.10
CA ALA A 85 27.99 17.81 -7.68
C ALA A 85 29.06 18.09 -8.74
N GLN A 86 29.50 17.09 -9.51
CA GLN A 86 30.44 17.22 -10.60
C GLN A 86 29.90 18.06 -11.77
N HIS A 87 28.64 17.81 -12.16
CA HIS A 87 28.03 18.48 -13.31
C HIS A 87 27.36 19.82 -12.93
N PHE A 88 26.85 19.94 -11.71
CA PHE A 88 25.97 21.05 -11.28
C PHE A 88 26.41 21.66 -9.93
N TYR A 89 27.69 21.94 -9.76
CA TYR A 89 28.22 22.45 -8.48
C TYR A 89 27.67 23.84 -8.09
N GLY A 90 27.13 24.60 -9.05
CA GLY A 90 26.64 25.98 -8.82
C GLY A 90 25.19 26.08 -8.34
N THR A 91 24.47 24.98 -8.20
CA THR A 91 23.05 25.00 -7.83
C THR A 91 22.67 23.86 -6.87
N PRO A 92 21.85 24.15 -5.84
CA PRO A 92 21.27 23.12 -5.00
C PRO A 92 20.05 22.44 -5.64
N TYR A 93 19.55 22.98 -6.76
CA TYR A 93 18.37 22.51 -7.47
C TYR A 93 18.75 21.52 -8.57
N ALA A 94 19.25 20.36 -8.17
CA ALA A 94 19.64 19.31 -9.08
C ALA A 94 19.03 17.97 -8.65
N LEU A 95 18.69 17.14 -9.62
CA LEU A 95 18.17 15.80 -9.38
C LEU A 95 18.64 14.81 -10.45
N ALA A 96 18.57 13.53 -10.14
CA ALA A 96 18.81 12.43 -11.06
C ALA A 96 17.56 11.59 -11.23
N GLN A 97 17.15 11.36 -12.46
CA GLN A 97 16.04 10.49 -12.83
C GLN A 97 16.56 9.22 -13.48
N SER A 98 16.18 8.05 -12.96
CA SER A 98 16.53 6.78 -13.57
C SER A 98 15.81 6.60 -14.91
N GLN A 99 16.54 6.24 -15.94
CA GLN A 99 16.03 5.90 -17.27
C GLN A 99 16.08 4.38 -17.53
N GLY A 100 16.29 3.60 -16.46
CA GLY A 100 16.40 2.15 -16.54
C GLY A 100 17.84 1.66 -16.71
N ARG A 101 17.96 0.37 -16.98
CA ARG A 101 19.26 -0.29 -17.16
C ARG A 101 19.58 -0.49 -18.62
N LEU A 102 20.87 -0.41 -18.93
CA LEU A 102 21.37 -0.78 -20.26
C LEU A 102 21.11 -2.26 -20.52
N LYS A 103 20.71 -2.56 -21.77
CA LYS A 103 20.40 -3.94 -22.19
C LYS A 103 21.66 -4.77 -22.44
N THR A 104 22.81 -4.10 -22.65
CA THR A 104 24.10 -4.70 -23.01
C THR A 104 25.17 -4.37 -21.98
N GLY A 105 26.19 -5.18 -21.89
CA GLY A 105 27.33 -4.97 -20.97
C GLY A 105 27.00 -5.29 -19.50
N ARG A 106 27.53 -4.50 -18.57
CA ARG A 106 27.39 -4.66 -17.11
C ARG A 106 26.00 -4.36 -16.58
N ARG A 107 25.04 -4.03 -17.45
CA ARG A 107 23.68 -3.56 -17.07
C ARG A 107 23.72 -2.33 -16.19
N ASP A 108 24.62 -1.39 -16.51
CA ASP A 108 24.74 -0.11 -15.83
C ASP A 108 23.39 0.64 -15.86
N GLU A 109 23.13 1.43 -14.84
CA GLU A 109 21.93 2.26 -14.76
C GLU A 109 22.17 3.56 -15.51
N ARG A 110 21.27 3.89 -16.45
CA ARG A 110 21.27 5.18 -17.13
C ARG A 110 20.49 6.20 -16.33
N LEU A 111 21.10 7.32 -16.05
CA LEU A 111 20.52 8.45 -15.37
C LEU A 111 20.40 9.65 -16.28
N LEU A 112 19.28 10.36 -16.21
CA LEU A 112 19.17 11.74 -16.64
C LEU A 112 19.42 12.63 -15.42
N LEU A 113 20.52 13.36 -15.45
CA LEU A 113 20.83 14.40 -14.48
C LEU A 113 20.22 15.70 -14.98
N MET A 114 19.48 16.41 -14.12
CA MET A 114 18.79 17.65 -14.45
C MET A 114 19.09 18.68 -13.37
N ALA A 115 19.24 19.94 -13.76
CA ALA A 115 19.44 21.04 -12.82
C ALA A 115 18.82 22.33 -13.32
N LEU A 116 18.28 23.11 -12.38
CA LEU A 116 17.93 24.51 -12.56
C LEU A 116 19.21 25.31 -12.25
N THR A 117 19.89 25.78 -13.30
CA THR A 117 21.27 26.30 -13.20
C THR A 117 21.37 27.72 -12.64
N GLN A 118 20.25 28.47 -12.62
CA GLN A 118 20.20 29.82 -12.10
C GLN A 118 19.33 29.93 -10.83
N PRO A 119 19.90 29.65 -9.66
CA PRO A 119 19.15 29.64 -8.41
C PRO A 119 18.54 31.00 -8.04
N LEU A 120 19.11 32.10 -8.58
CA LEU A 120 18.62 33.47 -8.31
C LEU A 120 17.15 33.69 -8.72
N HIS A 121 16.63 32.94 -9.70
CA HIS A 121 15.21 33.01 -10.08
C HIS A 121 14.27 32.38 -9.04
N LEU A 122 14.73 31.37 -8.30
CA LEU A 122 13.93 30.67 -7.29
C LEU A 122 14.11 31.22 -5.88
N GLU A 123 15.31 31.70 -5.54
CA GLU A 123 15.65 32.05 -4.15
C GLU A 123 14.74 33.10 -3.51
N PRO A 124 14.33 34.21 -4.18
CA PRO A 124 13.41 35.17 -3.59
C PRO A 124 12.09 34.53 -3.16
N TRP A 125 11.54 33.69 -4.04
CA TRP A 125 10.27 32.97 -3.78
C TRP A 125 10.41 31.94 -2.68
N ARG A 126 11.52 31.18 -2.70
CA ARG A 126 11.83 30.18 -1.68
C ARG A 126 11.93 30.81 -0.29
N LYS A 127 12.58 31.98 -0.18
CA LYS A 127 12.68 32.71 1.08
C LYS A 127 11.28 33.07 1.63
N VAL A 128 10.39 33.60 0.80
CA VAL A 128 9.03 33.94 1.20
C VAL A 128 8.24 32.67 1.59
N LEU A 129 8.32 31.59 0.80
CA LEU A 129 7.70 30.31 1.13
C LEU A 129 8.17 29.80 2.49
N GLN A 130 9.45 29.91 2.78
CA GLN A 130 10.05 29.47 4.04
C GLN A 130 9.64 30.36 5.21
N GLN A 131 9.67 31.70 5.05
CA GLN A 131 9.23 32.66 6.07
C GLN A 131 7.76 32.51 6.45
N ARG A 132 6.91 32.14 5.49
CA ARG A 132 5.48 31.91 5.70
C ARG A 132 5.14 30.45 6.05
N GLU A 133 6.15 29.61 6.27
CA GLU A 133 5.99 28.19 6.62
C GLU A 133 5.08 27.43 5.64
N ALA A 134 5.13 27.79 4.36
CA ALA A 134 4.28 27.20 3.33
C ALA A 134 4.57 25.71 3.15
N ILE A 135 3.52 24.91 3.02
CA ILE A 135 3.65 23.46 2.87
C ILE A 135 3.96 23.13 1.40
N VAL A 136 5.24 23.19 1.03
CA VAL A 136 5.71 22.91 -0.33
C VAL A 136 5.99 21.44 -0.50
N THR A 137 5.29 20.77 -1.42
CA THR A 137 5.46 19.34 -1.70
C THR A 137 6.73 19.05 -2.51
N GLY A 138 7.11 19.97 -3.39
CA GLY A 138 8.30 19.86 -4.23
C GLY A 138 8.42 20.99 -5.23
N ILE A 139 9.60 21.08 -5.85
CA ILE A 139 9.90 21.95 -6.99
C ILE A 139 10.09 21.02 -8.19
N TYR A 140 9.34 21.22 -9.24
CA TYR A 140 9.32 20.40 -10.44
C TYR A 140 9.63 21.27 -11.65
N SER A 141 10.21 20.71 -12.72
CA SER A 141 10.32 21.43 -13.99
C SER A 141 9.31 20.93 -15.01
N LEU A 142 8.96 21.78 -15.96
CA LEU A 142 7.97 21.43 -16.98
C LEU A 142 8.42 20.20 -17.79
N PRO A 143 9.64 20.08 -18.29
CA PRO A 143 10.09 18.91 -19.04
C PRO A 143 9.89 17.58 -18.30
N GLN A 144 10.03 17.60 -16.97
CA GLN A 144 9.89 16.41 -16.12
C GLN A 144 8.48 15.80 -16.20
N ILE A 145 7.44 16.62 -16.40
CA ILE A 145 6.06 16.16 -16.46
C ILE A 145 5.58 15.86 -17.87
N LEU A 146 6.22 16.43 -18.91
CA LEU A 146 5.79 16.30 -20.32
C LEU A 146 5.79 14.88 -20.83
N GLN A 147 6.58 13.98 -20.27
CA GLN A 147 6.54 12.54 -20.58
C GLN A 147 5.15 11.91 -20.39
N ASN A 148 4.32 12.53 -19.57
CA ASN A 148 2.96 12.09 -19.28
C ASN A 148 1.86 12.78 -20.12
N LEU A 149 2.26 13.68 -20.99
CA LEU A 149 1.34 14.50 -21.79
C LEU A 149 0.66 13.68 -22.88
N LEU A 150 1.41 12.85 -23.61
CA LEU A 150 0.92 12.06 -24.73
C LEU A 150 0.65 10.61 -24.32
N PRO A 151 -0.28 9.92 -25.03
CA PRO A 151 -0.53 8.51 -24.77
C PRO A 151 0.65 7.65 -25.23
N PRO A 152 0.87 6.45 -24.64
CA PRO A 152 1.99 5.56 -24.98
C PRO A 152 2.10 5.24 -26.48
N ALA A 153 0.99 5.10 -27.19
CA ALA A 153 0.99 4.87 -28.64
C ALA A 153 1.63 6.00 -29.44
N GLN A 154 1.63 7.20 -28.93
CA GLN A 154 2.26 8.38 -29.56
C GLN A 154 3.69 8.64 -29.06
N THR A 155 4.22 7.84 -28.14
CA THR A 155 5.56 8.04 -27.55
C THR A 155 6.53 6.94 -28.00
N VAL A 156 6.41 6.46 -29.22
CA VAL A 156 7.29 5.44 -29.79
C VAL A 156 8.43 6.09 -30.58
N GLY A 157 9.64 5.53 -30.43
CA GLY A 157 10.82 6.02 -31.14
C GLY A 157 11.35 7.36 -30.60
N ARG A 158 12.10 8.07 -31.45
CA ARG A 158 12.68 9.40 -31.14
C ARG A 158 11.77 10.48 -31.69
N TRP A 159 11.44 11.44 -30.89
CA TRP A 159 10.50 12.50 -31.26
C TRP A 159 10.76 13.79 -30.47
N LEU A 160 10.41 14.91 -31.09
CA LEU A 160 10.49 16.25 -30.52
C LEU A 160 9.08 16.74 -30.17
N LEU A 161 8.90 17.36 -29.03
CA LEU A 161 7.69 18.03 -28.61
C LEU A 161 7.93 19.53 -28.49
N LEU A 162 7.10 20.31 -29.18
CA LEU A 162 7.02 21.75 -29.06
C LEU A 162 5.77 22.12 -28.27
N THR A 163 5.94 22.89 -27.19
CA THR A 163 4.86 23.38 -26.33
C THR A 163 5.02 24.86 -26.09
N LEU A 164 3.93 25.60 -26.07
CA LEU A 164 3.92 27.04 -25.79
C LEU A 164 3.40 27.29 -24.38
N THR A 165 4.10 28.16 -23.65
CA THR A 165 3.70 28.70 -22.35
C THR A 165 3.81 30.22 -22.34
N HIS A 166 3.47 30.87 -21.25
CA HIS A 166 3.75 32.30 -21.08
C HIS A 166 5.27 32.59 -21.04
N ALA A 167 6.09 31.64 -20.62
CA ALA A 167 7.55 31.77 -20.64
C ALA A 167 8.15 31.71 -22.04
N GLY A 168 7.50 31.06 -22.99
CA GLY A 168 7.96 30.91 -24.35
C GLY A 168 7.68 29.56 -24.98
N LEU A 169 8.46 29.22 -26.02
CA LEU A 169 8.39 27.98 -26.77
C LEU A 169 9.40 26.98 -26.19
N ARG A 170 8.89 25.88 -25.64
CA ARG A 170 9.75 24.80 -25.13
C ARG A 170 9.85 23.69 -26.19
N GLN A 171 11.08 23.25 -26.39
CA GLN A 171 11.42 22.10 -27.20
C GLN A 171 11.88 20.98 -26.27
N SER A 172 11.25 19.81 -26.30
CA SER A 172 11.62 18.67 -25.47
C SER A 172 11.80 17.43 -26.34
N PHE A 173 13.00 16.85 -26.30
CA PHE A 173 13.37 15.67 -27.06
C PHE A 173 13.22 14.42 -26.22
N PHE A 174 12.57 13.42 -26.78
CA PHE A 174 12.27 12.15 -26.13
C PHE A 174 12.79 10.96 -26.95
N ASP A 175 13.16 9.89 -26.26
CA ASP A 175 13.44 8.58 -26.79
C ASP A 175 12.46 7.60 -26.14
N GLY A 176 11.43 7.18 -26.87
CA GLY A 176 10.26 6.57 -26.28
C GLY A 176 9.54 7.52 -25.33
N ALA A 177 9.25 7.06 -24.12
CA ALA A 177 8.67 7.90 -23.06
C ALA A 177 9.71 8.65 -22.23
N GLN A 178 11.01 8.50 -22.55
CA GLN A 178 12.10 9.07 -21.73
C GLN A 178 12.54 10.42 -22.27
N LEU A 179 12.48 11.45 -21.43
CA LEU A 179 13.08 12.74 -21.69
C LEU A 179 14.59 12.58 -21.84
N ARG A 180 15.19 13.18 -22.87
CA ARG A 180 16.64 13.21 -23.09
C ARG A 180 17.20 14.61 -22.99
N PHE A 181 16.49 15.58 -23.51
CA PHE A 181 16.92 16.96 -23.56
C PHE A 181 15.72 17.89 -23.66
N SER A 182 15.82 19.10 -23.08
CA SER A 182 14.83 20.15 -23.25
C SER A 182 15.48 21.53 -23.28
N ARG A 183 14.86 22.44 -24.00
CA ARG A 183 15.29 23.83 -24.09
C ARG A 183 14.06 24.75 -24.16
N LEU A 184 14.09 25.86 -23.49
CA LEU A 184 13.08 26.91 -23.59
C LEU A 184 13.67 28.10 -24.36
N THR A 185 12.95 28.56 -25.39
CA THR A 185 13.24 29.81 -26.08
C THR A 185 12.21 30.85 -25.65
N PRO A 186 12.61 31.91 -24.94
CA PRO A 186 11.68 32.95 -24.49
C PRO A 186 10.97 33.60 -25.69
N LEU A 187 9.65 33.68 -25.60
CA LEU A 187 8.78 34.35 -26.59
C LEU A 187 7.75 35.19 -25.83
N ILE A 188 8.00 36.48 -25.76
CA ILE A 188 7.14 37.40 -25.01
C ILE A 188 6.08 37.97 -25.96
N ASN A 189 4.79 37.83 -25.57
CA ASN A 189 3.63 38.42 -26.27
C ASN A 189 3.57 38.13 -27.79
N ALA A 190 4.09 37.00 -28.24
CA ALA A 190 4.10 36.58 -29.64
C ALA A 190 2.69 36.18 -30.10
N GLY A 191 2.26 36.71 -31.24
CA GLY A 191 1.05 36.23 -31.92
C GLY A 191 1.24 34.88 -32.61
N ALA A 192 0.16 34.27 -33.08
CA ALA A 192 0.17 32.92 -33.66
C ALA A 192 1.16 32.75 -34.82
N GLU A 193 1.28 33.75 -35.69
CA GLU A 193 2.22 33.76 -36.83
C GLU A 193 3.68 33.73 -36.35
N THR A 194 4.04 34.61 -35.41
CA THR A 194 5.39 34.67 -34.83
C THR A 194 5.76 33.37 -34.12
N VAL A 195 4.79 32.78 -33.41
CA VAL A 195 4.95 31.49 -32.74
C VAL A 195 5.19 30.38 -33.76
N ALA A 196 4.48 30.37 -34.88
CA ALA A 196 4.61 29.36 -35.92
C ALA A 196 6.00 29.45 -36.61
N ILE A 197 6.46 30.66 -36.94
CA ILE A 197 7.80 30.91 -37.49
C ILE A 197 8.87 30.44 -36.48
N ALA A 198 8.70 30.82 -35.22
CA ALA A 198 9.64 30.40 -34.16
C ALA A 198 9.64 28.88 -33.98
N ALA A 199 8.48 28.23 -34.03
CA ALA A 199 8.36 26.77 -33.89
C ALA A 199 9.12 26.02 -35.01
N ALA A 200 8.97 26.45 -36.24
CA ALA A 200 9.70 25.89 -37.39
C ALA A 200 11.22 26.10 -37.23
N GLY A 201 11.64 27.31 -36.90
CA GLY A 201 13.05 27.66 -36.76
C GLY A 201 13.72 26.95 -35.56
N GLU A 202 13.03 26.87 -34.41
CA GLU A 202 13.57 26.19 -33.23
C GLU A 202 13.60 24.67 -33.42
N ALA A 203 12.62 24.08 -34.10
CA ALA A 203 12.67 22.68 -34.48
C ALA A 203 13.89 22.35 -35.34
N ALA A 204 14.19 23.20 -36.35
CA ALA A 204 15.36 23.03 -37.20
C ALA A 204 16.67 23.16 -36.39
N ARG A 205 16.79 24.18 -35.53
CA ARG A 205 17.97 24.34 -34.65
C ARG A 205 18.13 23.14 -33.70
N MET A 206 17.03 22.66 -33.13
CA MET A 206 17.05 21.48 -32.25
C MET A 206 17.48 20.22 -33.01
N HIS A 207 16.97 20.02 -34.23
CA HIS A 207 17.39 18.89 -35.06
C HIS A 207 18.90 18.92 -35.31
N HIS A 208 19.47 20.05 -35.72
CA HIS A 208 20.92 20.21 -35.92
C HIS A 208 21.72 19.93 -34.65
N TYR A 209 21.24 20.43 -33.52
CA TYR A 209 21.89 20.16 -32.22
C TYR A 209 21.88 18.68 -31.89
N LEU A 210 20.70 18.00 -31.98
CA LEU A 210 20.56 16.58 -31.69
C LEU A 210 21.41 15.71 -32.61
N ALA A 211 21.49 16.07 -33.88
CA ALA A 211 22.35 15.41 -34.87
C ALA A 211 23.83 15.55 -34.55
N SER A 212 24.30 16.77 -34.15
CA SER A 212 25.66 17.00 -33.72
C SER A 212 26.04 16.20 -32.48
N GLN A 213 25.09 15.98 -31.57
CA GLN A 213 25.26 15.15 -30.38
C GLN A 213 25.06 13.63 -30.66
N ARG A 214 24.84 13.22 -31.92
CA ARG A 214 24.58 11.84 -32.33
C ARG A 214 23.40 11.20 -31.62
N LEU A 215 22.41 12.01 -31.21
CA LEU A 215 21.21 11.55 -30.55
C LEU A 215 20.12 11.11 -31.53
N ILE A 216 20.21 11.55 -32.78
CA ILE A 216 19.30 11.19 -33.87
C ILE A 216 20.09 10.73 -35.10
N ASP A 217 19.42 9.96 -35.97
CA ASP A 217 19.96 9.52 -37.24
C ASP A 217 19.74 10.63 -38.30
N HIS A 218 20.74 10.89 -39.14
CA HIS A 218 20.66 11.92 -40.15
C HIS A 218 19.69 11.54 -41.31
N ASP A 219 19.50 10.25 -41.51
CA ASP A 219 18.78 9.71 -42.67
C ASP A 219 17.26 9.59 -42.49
N LYS A 220 16.76 9.92 -41.28
CA LYS A 220 15.34 9.80 -40.95
C LYS A 220 14.79 11.12 -40.46
N PRO A 221 13.61 11.56 -40.96
CA PRO A 221 12.99 12.75 -40.40
C PRO A 221 12.62 12.55 -38.95
N LEU A 222 12.92 13.56 -38.13
CA LEU A 222 12.53 13.59 -36.72
C LEU A 222 11.07 13.97 -36.60
N THR A 223 10.24 13.04 -36.07
CA THR A 223 8.85 13.35 -35.76
C THR A 223 8.76 14.49 -34.76
N THR A 224 8.20 15.60 -35.18
CA THR A 224 8.09 16.84 -34.40
C THR A 224 6.63 17.16 -34.13
N ARG A 225 6.20 16.99 -32.87
CA ARG A 225 4.83 17.25 -32.44
C ARG A 225 4.71 18.65 -31.90
N VAL A 226 3.74 19.40 -32.39
CA VAL A 226 3.45 20.76 -31.94
C VAL A 226 2.09 20.74 -31.24
N LEU A 227 2.10 21.02 -29.93
CA LEU A 227 0.87 21.14 -29.15
C LEU A 227 0.26 22.52 -29.41
N ALA A 228 -0.94 22.56 -30.02
CA ALA A 228 -1.55 23.80 -30.42
C ALA A 228 -3.07 23.81 -30.23
N HIS A 229 -3.60 25.01 -30.02
CA HIS A 229 -5.04 25.26 -30.02
C HIS A 229 -5.58 25.21 -31.45
N PRO A 230 -6.76 24.60 -31.72
CA PRO A 230 -7.33 24.50 -33.05
C PRO A 230 -7.41 25.82 -33.82
N ALA A 231 -7.71 26.92 -33.15
CA ALA A 231 -7.79 28.25 -33.76
C ALA A 231 -6.43 28.78 -34.31
N GLU A 232 -5.28 28.25 -33.83
CA GLU A 232 -3.95 28.69 -34.21
C GLU A 232 -3.25 27.72 -35.17
N THR A 233 -3.90 26.62 -35.52
CA THR A 233 -3.30 25.56 -36.36
C THR A 233 -3.05 26.01 -37.79
N ALA A 234 -3.79 26.99 -38.30
CA ALA A 234 -3.60 27.51 -39.67
C ALA A 234 -2.21 28.12 -39.87
N ALA A 235 -1.77 28.99 -38.92
CA ALA A 235 -0.44 29.58 -38.94
C ALA A 235 0.65 28.51 -38.85
N LEU A 236 0.47 27.51 -37.96
CA LEU A 236 1.44 26.43 -37.83
C LEU A 236 1.55 25.59 -39.12
N ARG A 237 0.44 25.27 -39.78
CA ARG A 237 0.47 24.53 -41.07
C ARG A 237 1.14 25.31 -42.18
N ALA A 238 1.07 26.65 -42.16
CA ALA A 238 1.73 27.49 -43.16
C ALA A 238 3.27 27.47 -43.00
N HIS A 239 3.79 27.41 -41.78
CA HIS A 239 5.22 27.53 -41.50
C HIS A 239 5.91 26.23 -41.10
N CYS A 240 5.22 25.32 -40.41
CA CYS A 240 5.75 24.03 -40.01
C CYS A 240 5.57 22.98 -41.14
N LEU A 241 6.27 23.19 -42.23
CA LEU A 241 6.22 22.27 -43.38
C LEU A 241 7.22 21.12 -43.15
N GLY A 242 6.75 19.90 -43.39
CA GLY A 242 7.60 18.72 -43.39
C GLY A 242 8.70 18.78 -44.42
N ASN A 243 9.89 18.27 -44.10
CA ASN A 243 11.02 18.18 -45.01
C ASN A 243 11.83 16.89 -44.73
N ALA A 244 12.97 16.71 -45.41
CA ALA A 244 13.81 15.53 -45.21
C ALA A 244 14.30 15.30 -43.77
N SER A 245 14.34 16.37 -42.93
CA SER A 245 14.85 16.32 -41.57
C SER A 245 13.76 16.33 -40.49
N LEU A 246 12.57 16.87 -40.82
CA LEU A 246 11.52 17.11 -39.81
C LEU A 246 10.16 16.67 -40.41
N ASP A 247 9.41 15.89 -39.64
CA ASP A 247 8.03 15.52 -39.86
C ASP A 247 7.12 16.16 -38.81
N PHE A 248 6.39 17.23 -39.21
CA PHE A 248 5.55 17.98 -38.25
C PHE A 248 4.16 17.37 -38.11
N GLN A 249 3.77 17.15 -36.88
CA GLN A 249 2.46 16.65 -36.46
C GLN A 249 1.81 17.59 -35.47
N ILE A 250 0.66 18.14 -35.77
CA ILE A 250 -0.06 19.02 -34.86
C ILE A 250 -0.90 18.17 -33.89
N VAL A 251 -0.68 18.37 -32.61
CA VAL A 251 -1.44 17.74 -31.52
C VAL A 251 -2.47 18.74 -31.02
N ASP A 252 -3.73 18.37 -31.05
CA ASP A 252 -4.83 19.20 -30.55
C ASP A 252 -4.74 19.35 -29.01
N LEU A 253 -4.55 20.60 -28.57
CA LEU A 253 -4.45 20.96 -27.15
C LEU A 253 -5.76 20.69 -26.40
N ILE A 254 -6.92 20.94 -27.04
CA ILE A 254 -8.24 20.73 -26.41
C ILE A 254 -8.48 19.24 -26.17
N GLU A 255 -8.16 18.42 -27.17
CA GLU A 255 -8.26 16.95 -27.05
C GLU A 255 -7.30 16.42 -25.97
N ALA A 256 -6.06 16.89 -25.96
CA ALA A 256 -5.09 16.55 -24.94
C ALA A 256 -5.58 16.94 -23.52
N ALA A 257 -6.12 18.13 -23.38
CA ALA A 257 -6.68 18.63 -22.12
C ALA A 257 -7.85 17.78 -21.63
N ARG A 258 -8.80 17.46 -22.53
CA ARG A 258 -9.94 16.59 -22.22
C ARG A 258 -9.51 15.19 -21.78
N ARG A 259 -8.57 14.58 -22.53
CA ARG A 259 -8.01 13.25 -22.17
C ARG A 259 -7.35 13.27 -20.79
N LEU A 260 -6.68 14.33 -20.44
CA LEU A 260 -6.07 14.51 -19.13
C LEU A 260 -7.08 14.92 -18.05
N GLY A 261 -8.33 15.18 -18.40
CA GLY A 261 -9.42 15.49 -17.45
C GLY A 261 -9.44 16.95 -17.00
N LEU A 262 -8.81 17.86 -17.77
CA LEU A 262 -9.00 19.30 -17.61
C LEU A 262 -10.38 19.67 -18.18
N ARG A 263 -11.24 20.29 -17.38
CA ARG A 263 -12.61 20.63 -17.78
C ARG A 263 -12.70 21.94 -18.55
N ALA A 264 -11.93 22.95 -18.11
CA ALA A 264 -11.84 24.21 -18.79
C ALA A 264 -10.89 24.05 -19.99
N ALA A 265 -11.39 24.27 -21.21
CA ALA A 265 -10.54 24.24 -22.40
C ALA A 265 -9.60 25.47 -22.37
N PRO A 266 -8.29 25.28 -22.66
CA PRO A 266 -7.39 26.42 -22.86
C PRO A 266 -7.90 27.35 -23.97
N ALA A 267 -7.75 28.66 -23.79
CA ALA A 267 -8.23 29.67 -24.76
C ALA A 267 -7.25 29.92 -25.93
N SER A 268 -6.02 29.45 -25.82
CA SER A 268 -4.95 29.63 -26.83
C SER A 268 -3.98 28.45 -26.75
N SER A 269 -2.96 28.42 -27.61
CA SER A 269 -1.89 27.40 -27.54
C SER A 269 -1.01 27.48 -26.29
N ARG A 270 -1.17 28.50 -25.44
CA ARG A 270 -0.48 28.55 -24.14
C ARG A 270 -1.11 27.55 -23.19
N ALA A 271 -0.34 26.54 -22.85
CA ALA A 271 -0.84 25.35 -22.16
C ALA A 271 -0.52 25.34 -20.62
N ASP A 272 -0.30 26.50 -20.03
CA ASP A 272 0.10 26.67 -18.63
C ASP A 272 -0.87 25.96 -17.67
N GLU A 273 -2.18 26.14 -17.87
CA GLU A 273 -3.25 25.51 -17.07
C GLU A 273 -3.24 23.99 -17.19
N LEU A 274 -3.02 23.49 -18.42
CA LEU A 274 -2.90 22.06 -18.67
C LEU A 274 -1.69 21.47 -17.94
N PHE A 275 -0.56 22.17 -17.95
CA PHE A 275 0.66 21.68 -17.28
C PHE A 275 0.52 21.73 -15.76
N CYS A 276 -0.10 22.75 -15.21
CA CYS A 276 -0.45 22.80 -13.79
C CYS A 276 -1.37 21.63 -13.40
N HIS A 277 -2.38 21.35 -14.21
CA HIS A 277 -3.27 20.20 -14.02
C HIS A 277 -2.52 18.87 -14.12
N LEU A 278 -1.65 18.72 -15.12
CA LEU A 278 -0.84 17.52 -15.32
C LEU A 278 0.08 17.24 -14.13
N LEU A 279 0.73 18.28 -13.58
CA LEU A 279 1.58 18.15 -12.39
C LEU A 279 0.80 17.60 -11.20
N VAL A 280 -0.41 18.11 -10.93
CA VAL A 280 -1.22 17.64 -9.80
C VAL A 280 -1.74 16.22 -10.03
N LYS A 281 -2.12 15.89 -11.25
CA LYS A 281 -2.63 14.56 -11.62
C LYS A 281 -1.55 13.48 -11.59
N LYS A 282 -0.36 13.80 -12.07
CA LYS A 282 0.79 12.90 -12.17
C LYS A 282 2.04 13.53 -11.59
N THR A 283 2.01 13.82 -10.29
CA THR A 283 3.16 14.39 -9.57
C THR A 283 4.36 13.43 -9.61
N PRO A 284 5.53 13.85 -10.13
CA PRO A 284 6.72 13.03 -10.12
C PRO A 284 7.18 12.70 -8.69
N SER A 285 7.80 11.54 -8.51
CA SER A 285 8.34 11.12 -7.22
C SER A 285 9.62 11.86 -6.84
N THR A 286 10.36 12.35 -7.84
CA THR A 286 11.59 13.13 -7.67
C THR A 286 11.33 14.60 -7.95
N HIS A 287 11.99 15.49 -7.20
CA HIS A 287 11.83 16.93 -7.33
C HIS A 287 13.16 17.65 -7.04
N PHE A 288 13.28 18.90 -7.48
CA PHE A 288 14.46 19.73 -7.33
C PHE A 288 14.61 20.37 -5.95
N ALA A 289 13.60 20.31 -5.08
CA ALA A 289 13.70 20.93 -3.77
C ALA A 289 14.85 20.32 -2.96
N PRO A 290 15.75 21.15 -2.40
CA PRO A 290 16.80 20.70 -1.50
C PRO A 290 16.22 19.96 -0.28
N ALA A 291 17.01 19.15 0.38
CA ALA A 291 16.56 18.31 1.50
C ALA A 291 15.97 19.11 2.67
N ASP A 292 16.42 20.33 2.89
CA ASP A 292 15.94 21.30 3.88
C ASP A 292 14.67 22.05 3.41
N GLY A 293 14.41 22.10 2.10
CA GLY A 293 13.28 22.84 1.51
C GLY A 293 11.89 22.22 1.80
N ASN A 294 11.83 20.94 2.17
CA ASN A 294 10.57 20.21 2.37
C ASN A 294 10.23 19.92 3.85
N GLY A 295 10.88 20.58 4.79
CA GLY A 295 10.70 20.34 6.23
C GLY A 295 9.23 20.44 6.65
N TYR A 296 8.53 21.50 6.26
CA TYR A 296 7.11 21.72 6.61
C TYR A 296 6.19 20.67 5.97
N TYR A 297 6.48 20.18 4.77
CA TYR A 297 5.70 19.11 4.16
C TYR A 297 5.88 17.77 4.90
N ARG A 298 7.10 17.43 5.31
CA ARG A 298 7.36 16.23 6.12
C ARG A 298 6.63 16.31 7.45
N LEU A 299 6.68 17.47 8.10
CA LEU A 299 5.93 17.71 9.34
C LEU A 299 4.43 17.56 9.15
N TRP A 300 3.90 18.06 8.04
CA TRP A 300 2.50 17.90 7.67
C TRP A 300 2.14 16.44 7.44
N GLN A 301 2.99 15.68 6.70
CA GLN A 301 2.79 14.24 6.47
C GLN A 301 2.74 13.45 7.78
N THR A 302 3.67 13.70 8.70
CA THR A 302 3.69 13.02 10.00
C THR A 302 2.45 13.37 10.83
N ARG A 303 2.06 14.65 10.90
CA ARG A 303 0.83 15.09 11.58
C ARG A 303 -0.43 14.49 10.94
N PHE A 304 -0.49 14.44 9.62
CA PHE A 304 -1.61 13.82 8.91
C PHE A 304 -1.67 12.31 9.18
N GLY A 305 -0.53 11.61 9.08
CA GLY A 305 -0.42 10.19 9.41
C GLY A 305 -0.91 9.89 10.83
N LEU A 306 -0.43 10.65 11.82
CA LEU A 306 -0.86 10.52 13.22
C LEU A 306 -2.36 10.74 13.41
N ARG A 307 -2.95 11.72 12.71
CA ARG A 307 -4.41 11.96 12.77
C ARG A 307 -5.21 10.80 12.17
N VAL A 308 -4.76 10.25 11.05
CA VAL A 308 -5.41 9.10 10.40
C VAL A 308 -5.31 7.86 11.28
N THR A 309 -4.13 7.57 11.83
CA THR A 309 -3.96 6.42 12.74
C THR A 309 -4.76 6.57 14.02
N ALA A 310 -4.79 7.77 14.63
CA ALA A 310 -5.63 8.06 15.78
C ALA A 310 -7.13 7.90 15.47
N GLY A 311 -7.58 8.38 14.29
CA GLY A 311 -8.96 8.20 13.84
C GLY A 311 -9.34 6.74 13.64
N LEU A 312 -8.46 5.94 13.04
CA LEU A 312 -8.65 4.49 12.88
C LEU A 312 -8.68 3.77 14.23
N ALA A 313 -7.78 4.11 15.15
CA ALA A 313 -7.76 3.55 16.49
C ALA A 313 -9.03 3.89 17.27
N PHE A 314 -9.51 5.13 17.17
CA PHE A 314 -10.76 5.55 17.78
C PHE A 314 -11.98 4.80 17.17
N ALA A 315 -12.03 4.66 15.84
CA ALA A 315 -13.10 3.93 15.17
C ALA A 315 -13.11 2.45 15.57
N SER A 316 -11.95 1.81 15.67
CA SER A 316 -11.84 0.40 16.11
C SER A 316 -12.26 0.23 17.57
N ALA A 317 -11.87 1.16 18.45
CA ALA A 317 -12.29 1.16 19.85
C ALA A 317 -13.81 1.37 20.00
N ALA A 318 -14.40 2.26 19.20
CA ALA A 318 -15.84 2.49 19.19
C ALA A 318 -16.60 1.25 18.71
N LEU A 319 -16.15 0.60 17.64
CA LEU A 319 -16.73 -0.67 17.16
C LEU A 319 -16.66 -1.78 18.22
N PHE A 320 -15.49 -1.88 18.90
CA PHE A 320 -15.32 -2.84 19.99
C PHE A 320 -16.27 -2.54 21.16
N ALA A 321 -16.41 -1.28 21.55
CA ALA A 321 -17.34 -0.88 22.60
C ALA A 321 -18.80 -1.17 22.24
N VAL A 322 -19.20 -0.95 21.00
CA VAL A 322 -20.55 -1.31 20.51
C VAL A 322 -20.76 -2.82 20.58
N HIS A 323 -19.76 -3.61 20.14
CA HIS A 323 -19.86 -5.08 20.21
C HIS A 323 -19.97 -5.56 21.67
N GLN A 324 -19.15 -5.05 22.57
CA GLN A 324 -19.23 -5.38 23.99
C GLN A 324 -20.56 -4.95 24.64
N GLY A 325 -21.08 -3.79 24.23
CA GLY A 325 -22.40 -3.33 24.66
C GLY A 325 -23.52 -4.26 24.21
N TYR A 326 -23.46 -4.72 22.96
CA TYR A 326 -24.43 -5.69 22.44
C TYR A 326 -24.38 -7.05 23.18
N ASP A 327 -23.16 -7.56 23.42
CA ASP A 327 -22.97 -8.79 24.19
C ASP A 327 -23.47 -8.65 25.63
N ALA A 328 -23.25 -7.50 26.27
CA ALA A 328 -23.73 -7.20 27.60
C ALA A 328 -25.27 -7.18 27.68
N LEU A 329 -25.92 -6.64 26.63
CA LEU A 329 -27.39 -6.67 26.56
C LEU A 329 -27.91 -8.10 26.40
N GLN A 330 -27.34 -8.91 25.54
CA GLN A 330 -27.69 -10.32 25.38
C GLN A 330 -27.50 -11.14 26.68
N LEU A 331 -26.39 -10.88 27.37
CA LEU A 331 -26.09 -11.53 28.65
C LEU A 331 -27.13 -11.15 29.73
N ARG A 332 -27.61 -9.91 29.75
CA ARG A 332 -28.68 -9.47 30.66
C ARG A 332 -30.01 -10.21 30.38
N GLU A 333 -30.43 -10.29 29.13
CA GLU A 333 -31.62 -11.01 28.75
C GLU A 333 -31.52 -12.50 29.12
N ARG A 334 -30.40 -13.15 28.88
CA ARG A 334 -30.13 -14.54 29.28
C ARG A 334 -30.15 -14.71 30.80
N ALA A 335 -29.60 -13.76 31.55
CA ALA A 335 -29.60 -13.78 32.99
C ALA A 335 -31.02 -13.62 33.56
N GLU A 336 -31.88 -12.78 32.98
CA GLU A 336 -33.27 -12.62 33.39
C GLU A 336 -34.09 -13.89 33.10
N THR A 337 -33.94 -14.49 31.92
CA THR A 337 -34.61 -15.75 31.57
C THR A 337 -34.13 -16.89 32.48
N ALA A 338 -32.86 -16.98 32.80
CA ALA A 338 -32.31 -17.98 33.72
C ALA A 338 -32.86 -17.78 35.16
N ARG A 339 -32.99 -16.54 35.62
CA ARG A 339 -33.59 -16.22 36.95
C ARG A 339 -35.07 -16.63 37.01
N LEU A 340 -35.84 -16.33 35.97
CA LEU A 340 -37.26 -16.77 35.87
C LEU A 340 -37.37 -18.29 35.89
N GLN A 341 -36.54 -18.99 35.13
CA GLN A 341 -36.52 -20.46 35.12
C GLN A 341 -36.13 -21.03 36.49
N ALA A 342 -35.13 -20.44 37.15
CA ALA A 342 -34.74 -20.85 38.50
C ALA A 342 -35.89 -20.67 39.50
N HIS A 343 -36.60 -19.54 39.43
CA HIS A 343 -37.74 -19.28 40.29
C HIS A 343 -38.89 -20.28 40.04
N LEU A 344 -39.23 -20.54 38.77
CA LEU A 344 -40.23 -21.55 38.40
C LEU A 344 -39.86 -22.95 38.90
N ASN A 345 -38.59 -23.33 38.73
CA ASN A 345 -38.06 -24.59 39.21
C ASN A 345 -38.15 -24.70 40.74
N GLN A 346 -37.91 -23.60 41.45
CA GLN A 346 -37.99 -23.53 42.90
C GLN A 346 -39.43 -23.69 43.40
N VAL A 347 -40.40 -23.05 42.73
CA VAL A 347 -41.83 -23.21 42.99
C VAL A 347 -42.30 -24.66 42.74
N HIS A 348 -41.89 -25.24 41.58
CA HIS A 348 -42.19 -26.62 41.26
C HIS A 348 -41.55 -27.61 42.25
N TYR A 349 -40.34 -27.33 42.69
CA TYR A 349 -39.67 -28.15 43.70
C TYR A 349 -40.40 -28.09 45.03
N ALA A 350 -40.79 -26.90 45.46
CA ALA A 350 -41.55 -26.72 46.72
C ALA A 350 -42.90 -27.44 46.67
N ALA A 351 -43.63 -27.28 45.55
CA ALA A 351 -44.92 -27.98 45.36
C ALA A 351 -44.76 -29.52 45.36
N ARG A 352 -43.71 -30.06 44.74
CA ARG A 352 -43.44 -31.50 44.77
C ARG A 352 -43.02 -31.99 46.17
N MET A 353 -42.27 -31.19 46.89
CA MET A 353 -41.87 -31.52 48.28
C MET A 353 -43.09 -31.59 49.23
N GLU A 354 -44.13 -30.79 49.00
CA GLU A 354 -45.36 -30.78 49.78
C GLU A 354 -46.16 -32.07 49.65
N HIS A 355 -46.07 -32.70 48.43
CA HIS A 355 -46.73 -33.97 48.14
C HIS A 355 -45.91 -35.22 48.44
N LEU A 356 -44.66 -35.09 48.92
CA LEU A 356 -43.87 -36.22 49.32
C LEU A 356 -44.33 -36.78 50.68
N PRO A 357 -44.49 -38.10 50.87
CA PRO A 357 -44.76 -38.65 52.16
C PRO A 357 -43.69 -38.27 53.15
N LYS A 358 -44.13 -37.80 54.36
CA LYS A 358 -43.25 -37.43 55.45
C LYS A 358 -42.41 -38.62 55.94
N ILE A 359 -41.34 -38.91 55.29
CA ILE A 359 -40.38 -39.91 55.70
C ILE A 359 -39.42 -39.27 56.70
N PRO A 360 -39.14 -39.90 57.86
CA PRO A 360 -38.32 -39.36 58.95
C PRO A 360 -36.79 -39.31 58.57
N ILE A 361 -36.47 -39.36 57.33
CA ILE A 361 -35.07 -39.35 56.80
C ILE A 361 -34.92 -38.13 55.88
N SER A 362 -33.87 -37.39 56.02
CA SER A 362 -33.57 -36.24 55.15
C SER A 362 -33.37 -36.68 53.69
N ALA A 363 -33.71 -35.81 52.70
CA ALA A 363 -33.54 -36.11 51.29
C ALA A 363 -32.06 -36.38 50.92
N GLY A 364 -31.14 -35.77 51.68
CA GLY A 364 -29.69 -36.00 51.52
C GLY A 364 -29.26 -37.39 51.99
N ASP A 365 -29.83 -37.83 53.10
CA ASP A 365 -29.54 -39.18 53.63
C ASP A 365 -30.15 -40.26 52.74
N LEU A 366 -31.36 -40.04 52.21
CA LEU A 366 -31.99 -40.95 51.25
C LEU A 366 -31.11 -41.07 49.96
N ARG A 367 -30.59 -39.97 49.44
CA ARG A 367 -29.73 -40.00 48.28
C ARG A 367 -28.41 -40.74 48.55
N SER A 368 -27.84 -40.50 49.72
CA SER A 368 -26.60 -41.20 50.12
C SER A 368 -26.85 -42.70 50.30
N LEU A 369 -28.04 -43.08 50.74
CA LEU A 369 -28.46 -44.46 50.93
C LEU A 369 -28.69 -45.15 49.59
N ILE A 370 -29.32 -44.48 48.62
CA ILE A 370 -29.47 -44.96 47.25
C ILE A 370 -28.11 -45.13 46.58
N GLU A 371 -27.24 -44.14 46.69
CA GLU A 371 -25.87 -44.21 46.10
C GLU A 371 -25.04 -45.35 46.72
N ARG A 372 -25.23 -45.59 48.05
CA ARG A 372 -24.61 -46.75 48.73
C ARG A 372 -25.20 -48.07 48.27
N TYR A 373 -26.53 -48.11 48.08
CA TYR A 373 -27.19 -49.32 47.59
C TYR A 373 -26.83 -49.65 46.15
N GLU A 374 -26.76 -48.69 45.27
CA GLU A 374 -26.28 -48.86 43.88
C GLU A 374 -24.81 -49.31 43.85
N ASN A 375 -23.97 -48.72 44.69
CA ASN A 375 -22.56 -49.15 44.84
C ASN A 375 -22.46 -50.58 45.36
N LEU A 376 -23.30 -50.97 46.32
CA LEU A 376 -23.39 -52.34 46.82
C LEU A 376 -23.91 -53.31 45.77
N ALA A 377 -24.94 -52.92 45.01
CA ALA A 377 -25.50 -53.71 43.94
C ALA A 377 -24.48 -53.95 42.79
N LEU A 378 -23.68 -52.97 42.49
CA LEU A 378 -22.56 -53.08 41.52
C LEU A 378 -21.45 -53.99 42.04
N ARG A 379 -21.25 -54.07 43.38
CA ARG A 379 -20.23 -54.92 44.02
C ARG A 379 -20.68 -56.36 44.23
N THR A 380 -21.97 -56.66 44.16
CA THR A 380 -22.55 -57.99 44.32
C THR A 380 -22.73 -58.73 42.98
N GLN A 381 -21.78 -58.61 42.08
CA GLN A 381 -21.78 -59.50 40.92
C GLN A 381 -21.43 -60.92 41.41
N GLY A 382 -22.40 -61.80 41.35
CA GLY A 382 -22.24 -63.21 41.71
C GLY A 382 -21.18 -63.92 40.82
N PRO A 383 -20.75 -65.15 41.18
CA PRO A 383 -19.72 -65.87 40.45
C PRO A 383 -20.11 -66.36 39.06
N ALA A 384 -21.42 -66.24 38.71
CA ALA A 384 -21.96 -66.76 37.47
C ALA A 384 -21.27 -66.32 36.16
N PRO A 385 -20.92 -65.02 35.96
CA PRO A 385 -20.19 -64.63 34.73
C PRO A 385 -18.81 -65.23 34.64
N LEU A 386 -18.12 -65.34 35.77
CA LEU A 386 -16.76 -65.87 35.87
C LEU A 386 -16.75 -67.34 35.65
N LEU A 387 -17.72 -68.07 36.23
CA LEU A 387 -17.90 -69.50 36.01
C LEU A 387 -18.25 -69.81 34.55
N GLY A 388 -19.04 -68.93 33.89
CA GLY A 388 -19.36 -69.05 32.46
C GLY A 388 -18.10 -68.85 31.56
N TYR A 389 -17.15 -67.98 31.96
CA TYR A 389 -15.88 -67.83 31.29
C TYR A 389 -14.96 -69.06 31.48
N LEU A 390 -14.87 -69.52 32.71
CA LEU A 390 -14.13 -70.72 33.07
C LEU A 390 -14.65 -71.98 32.36
N SER A 391 -15.97 -72.19 32.31
CA SER A 391 -16.58 -73.31 31.59
C SER A 391 -16.20 -73.33 30.12
N ARG A 392 -16.31 -72.16 29.45
CA ARG A 392 -15.92 -72.04 28.02
C ARG A 392 -14.43 -72.26 27.77
N SER A 393 -13.56 -71.85 28.71
CA SER A 393 -12.11 -72.05 28.58
C SER A 393 -11.71 -73.49 28.85
N LEU A 394 -12.45 -74.19 29.68
CA LEU A 394 -12.21 -75.62 30.05
C LEU A 394 -12.81 -76.63 29.05
N ASP A 395 -13.76 -76.20 28.21
CA ASP A 395 -14.33 -77.00 27.12
C ASP A 395 -13.24 -77.47 26.12
N ALA A 396 -12.15 -76.72 26.02
CA ALA A 396 -10.99 -77.09 25.18
C ALA A 396 -10.13 -78.17 25.79
N PHE A 397 -10.35 -78.54 27.04
CA PHE A 397 -9.52 -79.50 27.75
C PHE A 397 -10.31 -80.55 28.50
N PRO A 398 -11.03 -81.46 27.83
CA PRO A 398 -11.99 -82.39 28.43
C PRO A 398 -11.37 -83.43 29.38
N ALA A 399 -10.01 -83.59 29.38
CA ALA A 399 -9.29 -84.51 30.27
C ALA A 399 -8.91 -83.92 31.64
N LEU A 400 -9.25 -82.62 31.90
CA LEU A 400 -8.91 -81.92 33.13
C LEU A 400 -10.02 -82.22 34.20
N THR A 401 -9.64 -82.72 35.36
CA THR A 401 -10.55 -82.86 36.50
C THR A 401 -10.31 -81.67 37.48
N ILE A 402 -11.35 -80.89 37.71
CA ILE A 402 -11.28 -79.77 38.63
C ILE A 402 -11.47 -80.25 40.04
N ASP A 403 -10.54 -79.93 40.92
CA ASP A 403 -10.65 -80.31 42.33
C ASP A 403 -11.31 -79.17 43.15
N ARG A 404 -10.97 -77.95 42.80
CA ARG A 404 -11.44 -76.82 43.62
C ARG A 404 -11.45 -75.50 42.79
N ILE A 405 -12.53 -74.73 42.97
CA ILE A 405 -12.64 -73.37 42.47
C ILE A 405 -12.87 -72.45 43.67
N GLU A 406 -11.95 -71.52 43.87
CA GLU A 406 -12.10 -70.47 44.86
C GLU A 406 -12.29 -69.16 44.13
N TRP A 407 -13.31 -68.36 44.45
CA TRP A 407 -13.49 -67.04 43.91
C TRP A 407 -13.54 -66.00 45.01
N SER A 408 -13.03 -64.81 44.75
CA SER A 408 -13.09 -63.68 45.68
C SER A 408 -13.20 -62.37 44.86
N ILE A 409 -13.72 -61.34 45.50
CA ILE A 409 -13.76 -59.98 44.98
C ILE A 409 -12.62 -59.24 45.65
N ALA A 410 -11.64 -58.79 44.87
CA ALA A 410 -10.50 -58.05 45.35
C ALA A 410 -10.48 -56.61 44.82
N GLU A 411 -10.06 -55.66 45.59
CA GLU A 411 -9.86 -54.26 45.16
C GLU A 411 -8.53 -54.07 44.38
N ARG A 412 -7.63 -55.06 44.48
CA ARG A 412 -6.38 -55.10 43.73
C ARG A 412 -6.17 -56.55 43.22
N ILE A 413 -5.67 -56.68 42.03
CA ILE A 413 -5.24 -57.95 41.49
C ILE A 413 -3.94 -58.34 42.19
N ASP A 414 -3.99 -59.33 43.10
CA ASP A 414 -2.77 -59.93 43.63
C ASP A 414 -2.17 -60.79 42.50
N THR A 415 -1.05 -60.36 41.98
CA THR A 415 -0.27 -61.13 41.04
C THR A 415 0.29 -62.34 41.78
N ALA A 416 -0.32 -63.51 41.52
CA ALA A 416 0.09 -64.81 42.06
C ALA A 416 1.56 -65.18 41.72
N PRO A 417 2.18 -66.13 42.45
CA PRO A 417 3.58 -66.48 42.33
C PRO A 417 3.90 -67.10 40.99
N ARG A 418 5.08 -66.81 40.54
CA ARG A 418 5.72 -67.09 39.28
C ARG A 418 5.63 -68.58 38.90
N GLY A 419 4.83 -68.92 37.90
CA GLY A 419 4.94 -70.09 37.05
C GLY A 419 5.02 -69.66 35.60
N SER A 420 6.07 -69.99 34.92
CA SER A 420 6.47 -69.56 33.57
C SER A 420 5.37 -69.62 32.52
N GLY A 421 5.05 -68.42 31.98
CA GLY A 421 4.20 -68.32 30.81
C GLY A 421 3.79 -66.87 30.60
N THR A 422 4.62 -66.07 29.89
CA THR A 422 4.34 -64.68 29.50
C THR A 422 3.17 -64.63 28.54
N VAL A 423 2.02 -64.12 28.96
CA VAL A 423 1.01 -63.56 28.06
C VAL A 423 1.02 -62.07 28.25
N GLN A 424 1.61 -61.39 27.29
CA GLN A 424 1.58 -59.94 27.17
C GLN A 424 0.23 -59.51 26.61
N GLY A 425 -0.43 -58.59 27.31
CA GLY A 425 -1.44 -57.74 26.68
C GLY A 425 -2.87 -57.82 27.20
N ALA A 426 -3.15 -57.10 28.29
CA ALA A 426 -4.37 -56.33 28.45
C ALA A 426 -4.14 -55.33 29.60
N ALA A 427 -4.13 -54.01 29.30
CA ALA A 427 -4.13 -53.01 30.32
C ALA A 427 -5.50 -52.97 31.01
N PHE A 428 -5.56 -53.48 32.24
CA PHE A 428 -6.76 -53.37 33.05
C PHE A 428 -6.92 -51.98 33.62
N PRO A 429 -8.16 -51.42 33.69
CA PRO A 429 -8.38 -50.12 34.26
C PRO A 429 -7.97 -50.10 35.74
N ALA A 430 -7.29 -49.05 36.17
CA ALA A 430 -6.58 -48.97 37.45
C ALA A 430 -7.46 -48.91 38.72
N ARG A 431 -8.79 -48.95 38.65
CA ARG A 431 -9.69 -48.91 39.82
C ARG A 431 -11.03 -49.64 39.56
N GLY A 432 -11.31 -50.60 40.39
CA GLY A 432 -12.64 -51.28 40.46
C GLY A 432 -12.54 -52.60 41.23
N PRO A 433 -13.66 -53.12 41.78
CA PRO A 433 -13.63 -54.47 42.34
C PRO A 433 -13.46 -55.49 41.20
N TYR A 434 -12.46 -56.32 41.29
CA TYR A 434 -12.18 -57.38 40.34
C TYR A 434 -12.63 -58.70 40.91
N ALA A 435 -13.32 -59.53 40.12
CA ALA A 435 -13.62 -60.90 40.47
C ALA A 435 -12.38 -61.78 40.08
N GLN A 436 -11.77 -62.38 41.04
CA GLN A 436 -10.61 -63.25 40.85
C GLN A 436 -11.02 -64.71 41.19
N ALA A 437 -10.69 -65.64 40.31
CA ALA A 437 -10.87 -67.03 40.58
C ALA A 437 -9.55 -67.80 40.47
N SER A 438 -9.30 -68.66 41.41
CA SER A 438 -8.22 -69.62 41.31
C SER A 438 -8.82 -71.03 41.12
N VAL A 439 -8.28 -71.74 40.16
CA VAL A 439 -8.76 -73.07 39.80
C VAL A 439 -7.59 -74.04 40.00
N SER A 440 -7.80 -75.03 40.83
CA SER A 440 -6.85 -76.19 40.94
C SER A 440 -7.45 -77.45 40.24
N ALA A 441 -6.68 -77.99 39.33
CA ALA A 441 -7.12 -79.11 38.52
C ALA A 441 -5.98 -80.13 38.39
N ARG A 442 -6.31 -81.44 38.24
CA ARG A 442 -5.37 -82.48 38.02
C ARG A 442 -5.42 -83.06 36.61
N LEU A 443 -4.29 -83.28 36.03
CA LEU A 443 -4.20 -84.07 34.80
C LEU A 443 -4.12 -85.59 35.18
N PRO A 444 -4.87 -86.43 34.54
CA PRO A 444 -4.71 -87.85 34.73
C PRO A 444 -3.32 -88.29 34.26
N ILE A 445 -2.64 -89.04 35.16
CA ILE A 445 -1.29 -89.55 34.90
C ILE A 445 -1.41 -90.62 33.77
N GLY A 446 -1.06 -90.21 32.54
CA GLY A 446 -1.09 -91.17 31.42
C GLY A 446 -0.90 -90.56 30.02
N MET A 447 -0.78 -89.21 29.87
CA MET A 447 -0.49 -88.61 28.58
C MET A 447 0.68 -87.62 28.71
N ALA A 448 1.88 -88.10 28.88
CA ALA A 448 3.09 -87.38 28.53
C ALA A 448 3.67 -88.16 27.34
N GLY A 449 3.47 -87.57 26.17
CA GLY A 449 4.00 -87.95 24.92
C GLY A 449 4.03 -86.77 24.01
#